data_81ccaa380a99702693f25b4f1f450478
#
_entry.id   81ccaa380a99702693f25b4f1f450478
#
_cell.length_a   1.000
_cell.length_b   1.000
_cell.length_c   1.000
_cell.angle_alpha   90.00
_cell.angle_beta   90.00
_cell.angle_gamma   90.00
#
_symmetry.space_group_name_H-M   'P 1'
#
loop_
_entity.id
_entity.type
_entity.pdbx_description
1 polymer ?
#
loop_
_entity_poly.entity_id
_entity_poly.type
_entity_poly.pdbx_seq_one_letter_code
_entity_poly.pdbx_strand_id
1 'polypeptide(L)'
;VRFNGVIYTDGEVRSLSGPERSRDTDPATAPPALAEFAQITVAAQGDIRITGDLKYEKPPCTGVPTREPDSTVTPAVCDNLGVQNVLGVYSQGGSVWIAREAPRDIHIHGTLMSSWGVVGVEDYDSIPEKGSVYLLGGIIEYYYGAFGTFDPATGRNRTGYGRAFTYDRRFLQGLAPPFFPTTGQDRVTSVSVFSYGQREQVY
;
A
#
# COMPACT_ATOMS: atom_id res chain seq x y z
N VAL A 1 -6.62 6.69 -24.94
CA VAL A 1 -5.74 7.72 -24.33
C VAL A 1 -5.33 7.18 -22.97
N ARG A 2 -4.01 7.05 -22.72
CA ARG A 2 -3.50 6.68 -21.39
C ARG A 2 -3.40 7.95 -20.56
N PHE A 3 -3.96 7.96 -19.36
CA PHE A 3 -3.70 9.00 -18.39
C PHE A 3 -2.45 8.61 -17.60
N ASN A 4 -1.44 9.46 -17.66
CA ASN A 4 -0.18 9.29 -16.96
C ASN A 4 0.22 10.65 -16.39
N GLY A 5 0.31 10.78 -15.09
CA GLY A 5 0.57 12.06 -14.48
C GLY A 5 0.90 12.03 -13.00
N VAL A 6 1.24 13.20 -12.49
CA VAL A 6 1.47 13.46 -11.07
C VAL A 6 0.53 14.56 -10.59
N ILE A 7 -0.01 14.36 -9.39
CA ILE A 7 -0.72 15.36 -8.60
C ILE A 7 0.22 15.73 -7.46
N TYR A 8 0.66 16.97 -7.40
CA TYR A 8 1.60 17.44 -6.39
C TYR A 8 1.01 18.55 -5.54
N THR A 9 1.31 18.54 -4.25
CA THR A 9 1.02 19.63 -3.32
C THR A 9 2.25 20.00 -2.49
N ASP A 10 2.43 21.28 -2.25
CA ASP A 10 3.48 21.87 -1.43
C ASP A 10 3.23 21.71 0.09
N GLY A 11 2.09 21.20 0.46
CA GLY A 11 1.67 20.97 1.83
C GLY A 11 1.42 19.50 2.11
N GLU A 12 0.39 19.26 2.91
CA GLU A 12 -0.11 17.94 3.26
C GLU A 12 -1.35 17.55 2.42
N VAL A 13 -1.56 16.24 2.24
CA VAL A 13 -2.81 15.69 1.73
C VAL A 13 -3.62 15.17 2.93
N ARG A 14 -4.62 15.95 3.34
CA ARG A 14 -5.41 15.64 4.55
C ARG A 14 -6.35 14.45 4.37
N SER A 15 -6.74 14.16 3.14
CA SER A 15 -7.62 13.04 2.82
C SER A 15 -7.34 12.55 1.40
N LEU A 16 -6.90 11.31 1.29
CA LEU A 16 -6.76 10.58 0.05
C LEU A 16 -7.62 9.34 0.12
N SER A 17 -8.65 9.26 -0.71
CA SER A 17 -9.53 8.10 -0.80
C SER A 17 -10.03 7.90 -2.23
N GLY A 18 -10.44 6.69 -2.54
CA GLY A 18 -11.34 6.42 -3.65
C GLY A 18 -12.79 6.75 -3.28
N PRO A 19 -13.75 6.34 -4.12
CA PRO A 19 -15.16 6.49 -3.83
C PRO A 19 -15.57 5.70 -2.59
N GLU A 20 -16.56 6.20 -1.86
CA GLU A 20 -17.08 5.56 -0.64
C GLU A 20 -17.68 4.19 -0.94
N ARG A 21 -17.59 3.29 0.03
CA ARG A 21 -18.28 2.00 0.00
C ARG A 21 -19.78 2.23 0.02
N SER A 22 -20.53 1.41 -0.73
CA SER A 22 -22.00 1.40 -0.60
C SER A 22 -22.49 0.77 0.71
N ARG A 23 -21.59 -0.01 1.37
CA ARG A 23 -21.77 -0.57 2.72
C ARG A 23 -20.45 -0.45 3.47
N ASP A 24 -20.41 0.37 4.50
CA ASP A 24 -19.18 0.69 5.26
C ASP A 24 -18.46 -0.54 5.80
N THR A 25 -19.20 -1.57 6.18
CA THR A 25 -18.65 -2.81 6.76
C THR A 25 -18.22 -3.85 5.73
N ASP A 26 -18.50 -3.64 4.45
CA ASP A 26 -18.22 -4.61 3.38
C ASP A 26 -17.18 -4.05 2.39
N PRO A 27 -15.90 -4.46 2.51
CA PRO A 27 -14.84 -3.99 1.60
C PRO A 27 -15.08 -4.36 0.13
N ALA A 28 -15.88 -5.40 -0.14
CA ALA A 28 -16.20 -5.77 -1.53
C ALA A 28 -17.01 -4.71 -2.25
N THR A 29 -17.73 -3.85 -1.50
CA THR A 29 -18.54 -2.78 -2.08
C THR A 29 -17.78 -1.48 -2.37
N ALA A 30 -16.48 -1.43 -2.05
CA ALA A 30 -15.62 -0.31 -2.42
C ALA A 30 -15.43 -0.23 -3.93
N PRO A 31 -15.90 0.84 -4.60
CA PRO A 31 -15.68 1.00 -6.02
C PRO A 31 -14.19 1.22 -6.34
N PRO A 32 -13.76 0.99 -7.59
CA PRO A 32 -12.40 1.30 -7.99
C PRO A 32 -12.12 2.81 -7.93
N ALA A 33 -10.94 3.14 -7.39
CA ALA A 33 -10.41 4.49 -7.36
C ALA A 33 -9.61 4.82 -8.63
N LEU A 34 -9.06 3.81 -9.28
CA LEU A 34 -8.18 3.98 -10.44
C LEU A 34 -8.60 3.08 -11.60
N ALA A 35 -8.92 3.71 -12.75
CA ALA A 35 -9.28 3.01 -13.97
C ALA A 35 -8.12 2.16 -14.53
N GLU A 36 -8.42 1.11 -15.28
CA GLU A 36 -7.44 0.13 -15.78
C GLU A 36 -6.29 0.71 -16.61
N PHE A 37 -6.52 1.87 -17.24
CA PHE A 37 -5.55 2.56 -18.10
C PHE A 37 -4.81 3.71 -17.40
N ALA A 38 -5.16 4.04 -16.16
CA ALA A 38 -4.66 5.21 -15.46
C ALA A 38 -3.38 4.91 -14.68
N GLN A 39 -2.41 5.81 -14.81
CA GLN A 39 -1.15 5.76 -14.08
C GLN A 39 -0.97 7.12 -13.39
N ILE A 40 -0.95 7.12 -12.06
CA ILE A 40 -0.95 8.37 -11.28
C ILE A 40 0.04 8.25 -10.12
N THR A 41 0.73 9.34 -9.86
CA THR A 41 1.42 9.57 -8.59
C THR A 41 0.75 10.72 -7.86
N VAL A 42 0.39 10.51 -6.61
CA VAL A 42 0.01 11.57 -5.67
C VAL A 42 1.22 11.86 -4.80
N ALA A 43 1.74 13.07 -4.88
CA ALA A 43 2.94 13.47 -4.16
C ALA A 43 2.67 14.71 -3.30
N ALA A 44 3.28 14.74 -2.11
CA ALA A 44 3.20 15.86 -1.18
C ALA A 44 4.55 16.18 -0.58
N GLN A 45 4.77 17.45 -0.22
CA GLN A 45 5.90 17.84 0.60
C GLN A 45 5.73 17.35 2.05
N GLY A 46 4.54 17.44 2.60
CA GLY A 46 4.17 17.00 3.95
C GLY A 46 3.51 15.62 3.98
N ASP A 47 2.76 15.38 5.04
CA ASP A 47 2.05 14.12 5.26
C ASP A 47 0.95 13.84 4.23
N ILE A 48 0.73 12.58 3.96
CA ILE A 48 -0.42 12.10 3.18
C ILE A 48 -1.24 11.17 4.07
N ARG A 49 -2.53 11.49 4.26
CA ARG A 49 -3.46 10.67 5.02
C ARG A 49 -4.39 9.91 4.09
N ILE A 50 -4.33 8.59 4.13
CA ILE A 50 -5.24 7.69 3.40
C ILE A 50 -6.46 7.45 4.28
N THR A 51 -7.61 7.96 3.85
CA THR A 51 -8.85 7.93 4.63
C THR A 51 -9.88 6.94 4.13
N GLY A 52 -9.62 6.28 3.00
CA GLY A 52 -10.51 5.28 2.41
C GLY A 52 -9.82 4.37 1.42
N ASP A 53 -10.59 3.47 0.82
CA ASP A 53 -10.06 2.48 -0.12
C ASP A 53 -9.46 3.13 -1.36
N LEU A 54 -8.33 2.57 -1.81
CA LEU A 54 -7.66 2.96 -3.05
C LEU A 54 -7.53 1.71 -3.94
N LYS A 55 -8.62 1.32 -4.59
CA LYS A 55 -8.67 0.07 -5.37
C LYS A 55 -8.41 0.31 -6.86
N TYR A 56 -7.75 -0.61 -7.49
CA TYR A 56 -7.67 -0.69 -8.95
C TYR A 56 -8.95 -1.28 -9.53
N GLU A 57 -9.36 -0.78 -10.69
CA GLU A 57 -10.46 -1.37 -11.46
C GLU A 57 -10.14 -2.80 -11.89
N LYS A 58 -8.90 -3.03 -12.34
CA LYS A 58 -8.38 -4.35 -12.67
C LYS A 58 -7.08 -4.59 -11.90
N PRO A 59 -7.12 -5.24 -10.75
CA PRO A 59 -5.90 -5.54 -10.00
C PRO A 59 -5.07 -6.62 -10.71
N PRO A 60 -3.72 -6.53 -10.64
CA PRO A 60 -2.84 -7.55 -11.20
C PRO A 60 -2.86 -8.87 -10.43
N CYS A 61 -3.17 -8.80 -9.15
CA CYS A 61 -3.26 -9.93 -8.24
C CYS A 61 -4.55 -9.89 -7.45
N THR A 62 -5.05 -11.07 -7.07
CA THR A 62 -6.22 -11.24 -6.21
C THR A 62 -5.88 -12.08 -4.98
N GLY A 63 -6.62 -11.86 -3.91
CA GLY A 63 -6.35 -12.50 -2.62
C GLY A 63 -5.11 -11.93 -1.92
N VAL A 64 -4.71 -12.62 -0.88
CA VAL A 64 -3.52 -12.31 -0.06
C VAL A 64 -2.70 -13.58 0.14
N PRO A 65 -1.39 -13.47 0.38
CA PRO A 65 -0.61 -14.62 0.79
C PRO A 65 -1.15 -15.20 2.10
N THR A 66 -1.29 -16.50 2.17
CA THR A 66 -1.71 -17.21 3.39
C THR A 66 -0.56 -18.06 3.90
N ARG A 67 -0.38 -18.09 5.22
CA ARG A 67 0.60 -18.96 5.86
C ARG A 67 -0.11 -20.19 6.44
N GLU A 68 0.32 -21.34 6.01
CA GLU A 68 -0.16 -22.62 6.52
C GLU A 68 0.50 -22.97 7.87
N PRO A 69 -0.09 -23.89 8.65
CA PRO A 69 0.47 -24.32 9.94
C PRO A 69 1.90 -24.89 9.86
N ASP A 70 2.29 -25.44 8.70
CA ASP A 70 3.64 -25.94 8.44
C ASP A 70 4.64 -24.85 8.02
N SER A 71 4.24 -23.59 8.14
CA SER A 71 4.98 -22.40 7.72
C SER A 71 5.17 -22.24 6.21
N THR A 72 4.54 -23.08 5.38
CA THR A 72 4.47 -22.81 3.94
C THR A 72 3.64 -21.58 3.66
N VAL A 73 3.99 -20.84 2.59
CA VAL A 73 3.24 -19.66 2.17
C VAL A 73 2.62 -19.93 0.81
N THR A 74 1.28 -19.92 0.79
CA THR A 74 0.52 -19.91 -0.47
C THR A 74 0.43 -18.46 -0.95
N PRO A 75 1.05 -18.10 -2.09
CA PRO A 75 1.04 -16.73 -2.58
C PRO A 75 -0.34 -16.32 -3.09
N ALA A 76 -0.57 -15.02 -3.16
CA ALA A 76 -1.71 -14.47 -3.90
C ALA A 76 -1.67 -14.86 -5.38
N VAL A 77 -2.83 -14.97 -6.01
CA VAL A 77 -2.94 -15.29 -7.44
C VAL A 77 -2.68 -14.02 -8.25
N CYS A 78 -1.62 -14.02 -9.05
CA CYS A 78 -1.19 -12.90 -9.89
C CYS A 78 -1.19 -13.32 -11.37
N ASP A 79 -2.34 -13.31 -11.99
CA ASP A 79 -2.60 -13.78 -13.35
C ASP A 79 -2.92 -12.65 -14.34
N ASN A 80 -3.06 -11.42 -13.86
CA ASN A 80 -3.44 -10.25 -14.66
C ASN A 80 -2.29 -9.21 -14.75
N LEU A 81 -1.09 -9.66 -15.06
CA LEU A 81 0.11 -8.81 -15.05
C LEU A 81 0.20 -7.83 -16.25
N GLY A 82 -0.66 -7.96 -17.24
CA GLY A 82 -0.70 -7.08 -18.42
C GLY A 82 -1.41 -5.74 -18.20
N VAL A 83 -2.12 -5.56 -17.10
CA VAL A 83 -2.85 -4.31 -16.81
C VAL A 83 -1.89 -3.17 -16.49
N GLN A 84 -2.30 -1.94 -16.83
CA GLN A 84 -1.43 -0.77 -16.79
C GLN A 84 -1.69 0.17 -15.62
N ASN A 85 -2.79 -0.01 -14.90
CA ASN A 85 -3.11 0.85 -13.77
C ASN A 85 -2.05 0.75 -12.68
N VAL A 86 -1.54 1.90 -12.24
CA VAL A 86 -0.56 1.98 -11.16
C VAL A 86 -0.70 3.29 -10.41
N LEU A 87 -0.66 3.21 -9.08
CA LEU A 87 -0.72 4.34 -8.16
C LEU A 87 0.57 4.42 -7.36
N GLY A 88 1.17 5.60 -7.34
CA GLY A 88 2.19 5.97 -6.38
C GLY A 88 1.63 6.97 -5.36
N VAL A 89 1.94 6.78 -4.11
CA VAL A 89 1.66 7.74 -3.02
C VAL A 89 2.99 8.09 -2.38
N TYR A 90 3.42 9.32 -2.54
CA TYR A 90 4.76 9.77 -2.16
C TYR A 90 4.75 10.99 -1.27
N SER A 91 5.23 10.84 -0.05
CA SER A 91 5.55 11.95 0.85
C SER A 91 7.05 12.23 0.83
N GLN A 92 7.44 13.46 0.49
CA GLN A 92 8.85 13.86 0.41
C GLN A 92 9.43 14.14 1.80
N GLY A 93 8.79 14.96 2.61
CA GLY A 93 9.29 15.43 3.91
C GLY A 93 8.47 14.95 5.11
N GLY A 94 7.35 14.27 4.88
CA GLY A 94 6.46 13.73 5.90
C GLY A 94 6.29 12.22 5.80
N SER A 95 5.18 11.74 6.34
CA SER A 95 4.80 10.34 6.41
C SER A 95 3.59 10.04 5.52
N VAL A 96 3.36 8.75 5.23
CA VAL A 96 2.12 8.28 4.66
C VAL A 96 1.33 7.55 5.76
N TRP A 97 0.22 8.13 6.16
CA TRP A 97 -0.60 7.61 7.23
C TRP A 97 -1.87 6.97 6.71
N ILE A 98 -2.21 5.79 7.21
CA ILE A 98 -3.57 5.27 7.18
C ILE A 98 -4.29 5.95 8.33
N ALA A 99 -5.27 6.77 8.01
CA ALA A 99 -5.95 7.60 8.98
C ALA A 99 -6.75 6.78 10.01
N ARG A 100 -6.85 7.28 11.22
CA ARG A 100 -7.62 6.62 12.29
C ARG A 100 -9.10 6.41 11.93
N GLU A 101 -9.67 7.28 11.11
CA GLU A 101 -11.04 7.20 10.59
C GLU A 101 -11.20 6.24 9.41
N ALA A 102 -10.11 5.79 8.79
CA ALA A 102 -10.16 4.88 7.65
C ALA A 102 -11.02 3.63 7.96
N PRO A 103 -11.70 3.05 6.96
CA PRO A 103 -12.66 1.97 7.18
C PRO A 103 -11.96 0.69 7.66
N ARG A 104 -12.73 -0.17 8.36
CA ARG A 104 -12.29 -1.52 8.69
C ARG A 104 -11.93 -2.30 7.42
N ASP A 105 -10.90 -3.15 7.49
CA ASP A 105 -10.45 -3.97 6.35
C ASP A 105 -10.20 -3.13 5.08
N ILE A 106 -9.36 -2.10 5.23
CA ILE A 106 -9.06 -1.15 4.15
C ILE A 106 -8.25 -1.81 3.03
N HIS A 107 -8.61 -1.54 1.79
CA HIS A 107 -7.90 -1.99 0.60
C HIS A 107 -7.10 -0.84 -0.04
N ILE A 108 -5.80 -1.02 -0.17
CA ILE A 108 -4.90 -0.05 -0.77
C ILE A 108 -4.12 -0.74 -1.90
N HIS A 109 -4.35 -0.31 -3.15
CA HIS A 109 -3.59 -0.75 -4.30
C HIS A 109 -2.66 0.39 -4.72
N GLY A 110 -1.35 0.19 -4.57
CA GLY A 110 -0.34 1.20 -4.93
C GLY A 110 0.97 1.01 -4.18
N THR A 111 1.96 1.80 -4.58
CA THR A 111 3.23 1.91 -3.84
C THR A 111 3.16 3.11 -2.92
N LEU A 112 3.40 2.88 -1.64
CA LEU A 112 3.44 3.91 -0.62
C LEU A 112 4.90 4.23 -0.29
N MET A 113 5.28 5.50 -0.36
CA MET A 113 6.66 5.91 -0.09
C MET A 113 6.72 7.14 0.80
N SER A 114 7.58 7.08 1.79
CA SER A 114 7.99 8.22 2.61
C SER A 114 9.50 8.33 2.62
N SER A 115 10.05 9.47 2.17
CA SER A 115 11.49 9.68 2.12
C SER A 115 12.12 10.02 3.46
N TRP A 116 11.36 10.58 4.42
CA TRP A 116 11.88 11.05 5.71
C TRP A 116 11.07 10.59 6.92
N GLY A 117 9.96 9.92 6.69
CA GLY A 117 9.05 9.47 7.74
C GLY A 117 8.77 7.98 7.66
N VAL A 118 7.52 7.64 7.95
CA VAL A 118 7.03 6.28 8.02
C VAL A 118 5.85 6.07 7.06
N VAL A 119 5.55 4.81 6.76
CA VAL A 119 4.25 4.38 6.25
C VAL A 119 3.58 3.59 7.36
N GLY A 120 2.54 4.11 7.97
CA GLY A 120 1.94 3.50 9.15
C GLY A 120 0.49 3.90 9.38
N VAL A 121 -0.03 3.52 10.53
CA VAL A 121 -1.39 3.83 10.97
C VAL A 121 -1.37 4.88 12.06
N GLU A 122 -2.19 5.91 11.93
CA GLU A 122 -2.35 6.92 12.98
C GLU A 122 -2.89 6.27 14.26
N ASP A 123 -2.33 6.65 15.40
CA ASP A 123 -2.78 6.20 16.73
C ASP A 123 -2.90 4.66 16.82
N TYR A 124 -2.03 3.93 16.14
CA TYR A 124 -2.09 2.47 15.94
C TYR A 124 -2.24 1.65 17.22
N ASP A 125 -1.77 2.17 18.35
CA ASP A 125 -1.75 1.53 19.67
C ASP A 125 -2.97 1.89 20.53
N SER A 126 -3.74 2.90 20.13
CA SER A 126 -4.88 3.43 20.89
C SER A 126 -6.23 3.31 20.19
N ILE A 127 -6.26 3.17 18.87
CA ILE A 127 -7.52 2.90 18.16
C ILE A 127 -7.95 1.43 18.30
N PRO A 128 -9.26 1.15 18.32
CA PRO A 128 -9.76 -0.24 18.31
C PRO A 128 -9.19 -1.05 17.15
N GLU A 129 -9.20 -2.37 17.30
CA GLU A 129 -8.87 -3.29 16.20
C GLU A 129 -9.81 -3.07 15.01
N LYS A 130 -9.24 -2.91 13.81
CA LYS A 130 -9.93 -2.54 12.57
C LYS A 130 -9.71 -3.54 11.41
N GLY A 131 -9.47 -4.79 11.72
CA GLY A 131 -9.18 -5.80 10.70
C GLY A 131 -7.78 -5.68 10.13
N SER A 132 -7.66 -5.70 8.82
CA SER A 132 -6.36 -5.68 8.13
C SER A 132 -6.26 -4.57 7.09
N VAL A 133 -5.04 -4.13 6.84
CA VAL A 133 -4.69 -3.38 5.64
C VAL A 133 -4.36 -4.40 4.55
N TYR A 134 -5.19 -4.45 3.53
CA TYR A 134 -4.98 -5.24 2.32
C TYR A 134 -4.20 -4.39 1.31
N LEU A 135 -2.88 -4.48 1.37
CA LEU A 135 -2.02 -3.74 0.45
C LEU A 135 -1.65 -4.62 -0.75
N LEU A 136 -1.97 -4.15 -1.94
CA LEU A 136 -1.45 -4.68 -3.20
C LEU A 136 -0.47 -3.67 -3.79
N GLY A 137 0.82 -3.90 -3.62
CA GLY A 137 1.84 -2.95 -4.06
C GLY A 137 3.16 -3.12 -3.33
N GLY A 138 3.65 -2.03 -2.75
CA GLY A 138 4.89 -2.02 -1.97
C GLY A 138 4.95 -0.85 -1.00
N ILE A 139 5.83 -0.97 -0.02
CA ILE A 139 6.15 0.09 0.94
C ILE A 139 7.63 0.41 0.85
N ILE A 140 7.93 1.71 0.79
CA ILE A 140 9.29 2.26 0.86
C ILE A 140 9.25 3.33 1.94
N GLU A 141 10.02 3.15 3.00
CA GLU A 141 9.99 4.07 4.13
C GLU A 141 11.38 4.28 4.72
N TYR A 142 11.60 5.45 5.32
CA TYR A 142 12.86 5.75 5.97
C TYR A 142 12.93 5.11 7.36
N TYR A 143 11.86 5.25 8.14
CA TYR A 143 11.69 4.60 9.42
C TYR A 143 10.53 3.62 9.33
N TYR A 144 10.61 2.55 10.10
CA TYR A 144 9.56 1.55 10.16
C TYR A 144 8.27 2.11 10.79
N GLY A 145 7.15 2.02 10.06
CA GLY A 145 5.82 2.42 10.51
C GLY A 145 5.05 1.27 11.14
N ALA A 146 4.42 1.54 12.28
CA ALA A 146 3.57 0.56 12.95
C ALA A 146 2.13 0.60 12.38
N PHE A 147 1.48 -0.57 12.33
CA PHE A 147 0.11 -0.71 11.84
C PHE A 147 -0.89 -1.03 12.96
N GLY A 148 -0.44 -1.62 14.02
CA GLY A 148 -1.25 -2.03 15.15
C GLY A 148 -0.44 -2.79 16.18
N THR A 149 -1.09 -3.21 17.25
CA THR A 149 -0.51 -4.10 18.26
C THR A 149 -1.20 -5.47 18.20
N PHE A 150 -0.51 -6.48 18.65
CA PHE A 150 -1.03 -7.84 18.69
C PHE A 150 -0.75 -8.50 20.03
N ASP A 151 -1.54 -9.48 20.35
CA ASP A 151 -1.34 -10.33 21.51
C ASP A 151 -0.25 -11.36 21.21
N PRO A 152 0.87 -11.36 21.96
CA PRO A 152 2.00 -12.25 21.67
C PRO A 152 1.67 -13.73 21.89
N ALA A 153 0.67 -14.06 22.70
CA ALA A 153 0.29 -15.44 22.96
C ALA A 153 -0.60 -16.03 21.86
N THR A 154 -1.42 -15.19 21.22
CA THR A 154 -2.41 -15.64 20.24
C THR A 154 -2.14 -15.17 18.83
N GLY A 155 -1.24 -14.20 18.64
CA GLY A 155 -0.98 -13.52 17.36
C GLY A 155 -2.14 -12.66 16.85
N ARG A 156 -3.21 -12.49 17.63
CA ARG A 156 -4.37 -11.69 17.20
C ARG A 156 -4.11 -10.21 17.38
N ASN A 157 -4.62 -9.41 16.45
CA ASN A 157 -4.59 -7.96 16.58
C ASN A 157 -5.38 -7.51 17.81
N ARG A 158 -4.83 -6.53 18.52
CA ARG A 158 -5.47 -5.87 19.67
C ARG A 158 -5.92 -4.46 19.35
N THR A 159 -5.11 -3.73 18.60
CA THR A 159 -5.36 -2.34 18.20
C THR A 159 -4.92 -2.14 16.77
N GLY A 160 -5.41 -1.08 16.10
CA GLY A 160 -5.02 -0.74 14.75
C GLY A 160 -5.41 -1.81 13.73
N TYR A 161 -4.51 -2.10 12.81
CA TYR A 161 -4.73 -3.05 11.73
C TYR A 161 -3.68 -4.17 11.71
N GLY A 162 -4.11 -5.35 11.28
CA GLY A 162 -3.22 -6.38 10.79
C GLY A 162 -2.69 -6.06 9.39
N ARG A 163 -1.74 -6.87 8.93
CA ARG A 163 -1.11 -6.72 7.61
C ARG A 163 -1.48 -7.88 6.71
N ALA A 164 -2.00 -7.56 5.53
CA ALA A 164 -2.31 -8.51 4.47
C ALA A 164 -1.70 -7.98 3.16
N PHE A 165 -0.38 -8.12 3.02
CA PHE A 165 0.40 -7.48 1.97
C PHE A 165 0.67 -8.43 0.82
N THR A 166 0.38 -7.98 -0.39
CA THR A 166 0.67 -8.66 -1.64
C THR A 166 1.59 -7.77 -2.47
N TYR A 167 2.78 -8.28 -2.80
CA TYR A 167 3.70 -7.54 -3.67
C TYR A 167 3.20 -7.51 -5.11
N ASP A 168 3.20 -6.34 -5.73
CA ASP A 168 2.85 -6.18 -7.13
C ASP A 168 4.02 -6.62 -8.02
N ARG A 169 3.91 -7.81 -8.60
CA ARG A 169 4.97 -8.42 -9.42
C ARG A 169 5.29 -7.66 -10.69
N ARG A 170 4.43 -6.73 -11.14
CA ARG A 170 4.68 -5.90 -12.32
C ARG A 170 5.89 -4.98 -12.11
N PHE A 171 6.21 -4.63 -10.87
CA PHE A 171 7.40 -3.84 -10.56
C PHE A 171 8.70 -4.57 -10.92
N LEU A 172 8.72 -5.90 -10.83
CA LEU A 172 9.84 -6.71 -11.30
C LEU A 172 10.02 -6.66 -12.83
N GLN A 173 8.98 -6.27 -13.56
CA GLN A 173 8.96 -6.13 -15.01
C GLN A 173 9.18 -4.68 -15.46
N GLY A 174 9.54 -3.79 -14.51
CA GLY A 174 9.84 -2.39 -14.79
C GLY A 174 8.63 -1.45 -14.81
N LEU A 175 7.41 -1.92 -14.44
CA LEU A 175 6.30 -1.00 -14.22
C LEU A 175 6.60 -0.17 -12.98
N ALA A 176 6.42 1.13 -13.07
CA ALA A 176 6.54 2.04 -11.93
C ALA A 176 5.48 3.14 -12.02
N PRO A 177 5.03 3.69 -10.90
CA PRO A 177 4.19 4.89 -10.93
C PRO A 177 4.93 6.03 -11.65
N PRO A 178 4.23 6.86 -12.43
CA PRO A 178 4.86 7.94 -13.17
C PRO A 178 5.51 8.95 -12.22
N PHE A 179 6.71 9.43 -12.57
CA PHE A 179 7.48 10.40 -11.78
C PHE A 179 7.77 9.96 -10.32
N PHE A 180 7.63 8.68 -10.04
CA PHE A 180 7.95 8.15 -8.72
C PHE A 180 9.46 8.22 -8.48
N PRO A 181 9.92 8.58 -7.27
CA PRO A 181 11.35 8.68 -7.00
C PRO A 181 12.07 7.36 -7.26
N THR A 182 13.17 7.44 -8.01
CA THR A 182 14.06 6.31 -8.25
C THR A 182 15.42 6.58 -7.61
N THR A 183 16.05 5.56 -7.09
CA THR A 183 17.43 5.67 -6.60
C THR A 183 18.38 5.68 -7.81
N GLY A 184 19.00 6.81 -8.07
CA GLY A 184 20.07 6.90 -9.04
C GLY A 184 19.94 8.10 -9.97
N GLN A 185 20.84 9.05 -9.78
CA GLN A 185 21.16 10.03 -10.80
C GLN A 185 21.90 9.33 -11.95
N ASP A 186 21.43 9.61 -13.15
CA ASP A 186 22.20 9.61 -14.40
C ASP A 186 23.16 8.45 -14.69
N ARG A 187 22.74 7.24 -14.57
CA ARG A 187 23.17 6.10 -15.40
C ARG A 187 22.44 4.87 -14.93
N VAL A 188 21.68 4.34 -15.82
CA VAL A 188 21.00 3.05 -15.70
C VAL A 188 21.99 1.97 -15.28
N THR A 189 22.13 1.76 -14.00
CA THR A 189 22.50 0.46 -13.49
C THR A 189 21.17 -0.16 -13.04
N SER A 190 20.65 -1.05 -13.88
CA SER A 190 19.55 -1.91 -13.49
C SER A 190 19.96 -2.66 -12.24
N VAL A 191 19.40 -2.30 -11.09
CA VAL A 191 19.53 -3.12 -9.89
C VAL A 191 18.61 -4.31 -10.11
N SER A 192 19.20 -5.41 -10.53
CA SER A 192 18.48 -6.70 -10.57
C SER A 192 18.44 -7.27 -9.16
N VAL A 193 17.29 -7.22 -8.52
CA VAL A 193 17.07 -7.95 -7.27
C VAL A 193 16.88 -9.42 -7.62
N PHE A 194 17.92 -10.24 -7.46
CA PHE A 194 17.89 -11.66 -7.78
C PHE A 194 17.18 -12.52 -6.73
N SER A 195 16.99 -11.99 -5.52
CA SER A 195 16.16 -12.63 -4.50
C SER A 195 15.63 -11.59 -3.52
N TYR A 196 14.37 -11.70 -3.19
CA TYR A 196 13.74 -11.00 -2.08
C TYR A 196 13.33 -12.04 -1.04
N GLY A 197 13.88 -11.92 0.15
CA GLY A 197 13.52 -12.77 1.29
C GLY A 197 13.07 -11.89 2.44
N GLN A 198 11.80 -11.98 2.81
CA GLN A 198 11.33 -11.41 4.07
C GLN A 198 11.48 -12.48 5.15
N ARG A 199 12.35 -12.24 6.12
CA ARG A 199 12.45 -13.07 7.33
C ARG A 199 11.74 -12.34 8.45
N GLU A 200 10.61 -12.85 8.88
CA GLU A 200 10.01 -12.45 10.14
C GLU A 200 10.90 -12.97 11.27
N GLN A 201 11.49 -12.07 12.04
CA GLN A 201 12.09 -12.46 13.33
C GLN A 201 10.95 -12.51 14.36
N VAL A 202 10.68 -13.71 14.84
CA VAL A 202 9.85 -13.92 16.02
C VAL A 202 10.79 -13.78 17.22
N TYR A 203 10.57 -12.76 18.04
CA TYR A 203 11.18 -12.62 19.36
C TYR A 203 10.33 -13.33 20.40
#